data_6a2d72e81f287ec98ff76ace387f8a63
#
_entry.id   6a2d72e81f287ec98ff76ace387f8a63
#
_cell.length_a   1.000
_cell.length_b   1.000
_cell.length_c   1.000
_cell.angle_alpha   90.00
_cell.angle_beta   90.00
_cell.angle_gamma   90.00
#
_symmetry.space_group_name_H-M   'P 1'
#
loop_
_entity.id
_entity.type
_entity.pdbx_description
1 polymer ?
#
loop_
_entity_poly.entity_id
_entity_poly.type
_entity_poly.pdbx_seq_one_letter_code
_entity_poly.pdbx_strand_id
1 'polypeptide(L)'
;MTKEERKEYMKAYQKAHKENYKAYQKVWYEAHKEEHKAYTKAYKQAHKEQYKTYQKTDVNSLGQTKNSIRKKSNNYLNKYGTKIKGYEIHHCCTYTEPYKFIYCSKEMHHLIHSYLKQHNIDADSDHYEQIKHLLDDSVFLYNI
;
A
#
# COMPACT_ATOMS: atom_id res chain seq x y z
N MET A 1 -22.15 11.52 32.20
CA MET A 1 -21.76 10.76 31.02
C MET A 1 -20.29 10.40 31.14
N THR A 2 -19.97 9.13 31.24
CA THR A 2 -18.61 8.64 31.34
C THR A 2 -17.86 8.82 30.00
N LYS A 3 -16.56 8.63 30.00
CA LYS A 3 -15.74 8.72 28.79
C LYS A 3 -16.13 7.64 27.75
N GLU A 4 -16.50 6.47 28.23
CA GLU A 4 -16.97 5.33 27.43
C GLU A 4 -18.34 5.60 26.82
N GLU A 5 -19.30 6.07 27.59
CA GLU A 5 -20.64 6.47 27.09
C GLU A 5 -20.55 7.54 26.00
N ARG A 6 -19.66 8.53 26.21
CA ARG A 6 -19.42 9.57 25.21
C ARG A 6 -18.83 9.01 23.90
N LYS A 7 -17.93 8.03 23.99
CA LYS A 7 -17.31 7.39 22.83
C LYS A 7 -18.34 6.58 22.04
N GLU A 8 -19.21 5.85 22.72
CA GLU A 8 -20.30 5.09 22.09
C GLU A 8 -21.32 6.00 21.43
N TYR A 9 -21.74 7.05 22.13
CA TYR A 9 -22.63 8.06 21.57
C TYR A 9 -22.03 8.67 20.28
N MET A 10 -20.77 9.08 20.30
CA MET A 10 -20.11 9.63 19.11
C MET A 10 -20.01 8.64 17.96
N LYS A 11 -19.79 7.37 18.23
CA LYS A 11 -19.80 6.31 17.19
C LYS A 11 -21.19 6.15 16.57
N ALA A 12 -22.23 6.09 17.41
CA ALA A 12 -23.62 5.99 16.95
C ALA A 12 -24.02 7.22 16.12
N TYR A 13 -23.68 8.41 16.59
CA TYR A 13 -23.91 9.67 15.88
C TYR A 13 -23.22 9.71 14.51
N GLN A 14 -21.94 9.36 14.46
CA GLN A 14 -21.18 9.29 13.19
C GLN A 14 -21.79 8.28 12.22
N LYS A 15 -22.25 7.12 12.73
CA LYS A 15 -22.90 6.10 11.91
C LYS A 15 -24.22 6.58 11.33
N ALA A 16 -25.05 7.24 12.17
CA ALA A 16 -26.34 7.77 11.74
C ALA A 16 -26.23 8.91 10.71
N HIS A 17 -25.18 9.73 10.82
CA HIS A 17 -24.98 10.88 9.93
C HIS A 17 -23.98 10.64 8.80
N LYS A 18 -23.49 9.41 8.63
CA LYS A 18 -22.43 9.07 7.67
C LYS A 18 -22.78 9.45 6.22
N GLU A 19 -23.98 9.19 5.79
CA GLU A 19 -24.39 9.47 4.40
C GLU A 19 -24.56 10.98 4.14
N ASN A 20 -25.12 11.72 5.10
CA ASN A 20 -25.22 13.18 5.03
C ASN A 20 -23.83 13.83 5.01
N TYR A 21 -22.91 13.31 5.81
CA TYR A 21 -21.52 13.81 5.85
C TYR A 21 -20.78 13.54 4.54
N LYS A 22 -20.96 12.35 3.94
CA LYS A 22 -20.40 12.03 2.63
C LYS A 22 -20.97 12.92 1.52
N ALA A 23 -22.28 13.15 1.54
CA ALA A 23 -22.91 14.03 0.57
C ALA A 23 -22.37 15.46 0.67
N TYR A 24 -22.26 15.98 1.90
CA TYR A 24 -21.66 17.29 2.14
C TYR A 24 -20.21 17.36 1.67
N GLN A 25 -19.38 16.36 2.02
CA GLN A 25 -17.98 16.29 1.57
C GLN A 25 -17.86 16.27 0.04
N LYS A 26 -18.75 15.54 -0.64
CA LYS A 26 -18.76 15.49 -2.11
C LYS A 26 -19.06 16.85 -2.72
N VAL A 27 -20.09 17.52 -2.24
CA VAL A 27 -20.47 18.87 -2.70
C VAL A 27 -19.35 19.86 -2.45
N TRP A 28 -18.79 19.85 -1.23
CA TRP A 28 -17.67 20.72 -0.86
C TRP A 28 -16.45 20.48 -1.73
N TYR A 29 -16.09 19.20 -1.95
CA TYR A 29 -14.96 18.84 -2.80
C TYR A 29 -15.13 19.30 -4.25
N GLU A 30 -16.30 19.08 -4.84
CA GLU A 30 -16.57 19.55 -6.21
C GLU A 30 -16.51 21.08 -6.32
N ALA A 31 -17.00 21.81 -5.31
CA ALA A 31 -16.93 23.27 -5.29
C ALA A 31 -15.49 23.81 -5.18
N HIS A 32 -14.59 23.08 -4.44
CA HIS A 32 -13.21 23.52 -4.19
C HIS A 32 -12.15 22.74 -4.97
N LYS A 33 -12.54 21.92 -5.91
CA LYS A 33 -11.68 20.99 -6.64
C LYS A 33 -10.52 21.68 -7.37
N GLU A 34 -10.78 22.79 -8.04
CA GLU A 34 -9.76 23.52 -8.80
C GLU A 34 -8.78 24.24 -7.85
N GLU A 35 -9.29 24.81 -6.77
CA GLU A 35 -8.47 25.42 -5.74
C GLU A 35 -7.54 24.38 -5.08
N HIS A 36 -8.09 23.21 -4.74
CA HIS A 36 -7.32 22.09 -4.17
C HIS A 36 -6.25 21.57 -5.15
N LYS A 37 -6.56 21.50 -6.44
CA LYS A 37 -5.57 21.14 -7.47
C LYS A 37 -4.46 22.17 -7.58
N ALA A 38 -4.82 23.47 -7.60
CA ALA A 38 -3.85 24.57 -7.67
C ALA A 38 -2.92 24.54 -6.44
N TYR A 39 -3.48 24.42 -5.24
CA TYR A 39 -2.73 24.28 -4.01
C TYR A 39 -1.78 23.07 -4.04
N THR A 40 -2.29 21.89 -4.43
CA THR A 40 -1.47 20.67 -4.51
C THR A 40 -0.33 20.81 -5.51
N LYS A 41 -0.58 21.45 -6.65
CA LYS A 41 0.44 21.72 -7.68
C LYS A 41 1.52 22.67 -7.15
N ALA A 42 1.12 23.77 -6.52
CA ALA A 42 2.04 24.74 -5.92
C ALA A 42 2.87 24.09 -4.80
N TYR A 43 2.24 23.32 -3.91
CA TYR A 43 2.90 22.58 -2.85
C TYR A 43 3.95 21.59 -3.39
N LYS A 44 3.58 20.77 -4.38
CA LYS A 44 4.52 19.84 -5.02
C LYS A 44 5.69 20.56 -5.69
N GLN A 45 5.46 21.73 -6.28
CA GLN A 45 6.50 22.50 -6.92
C GLN A 45 7.46 23.13 -5.90
N ALA A 46 6.94 23.69 -4.81
CA ALA A 46 7.73 24.24 -3.72
C ALA A 46 8.61 23.17 -3.01
N HIS A 47 8.10 21.94 -2.91
CA HIS A 47 8.79 20.84 -2.23
C HIS A 47 9.46 19.84 -3.19
N LYS A 48 9.63 20.22 -4.45
CA LYS A 48 10.13 19.33 -5.52
C LYS A 48 11.49 18.71 -5.19
N GLU A 49 12.40 19.48 -4.62
CA GLU A 49 13.74 18.99 -4.27
C GLU A 49 13.69 18.01 -3.08
N GLN A 50 12.85 18.26 -2.09
CA GLN A 50 12.62 17.30 -0.99
C GLN A 50 12.05 15.96 -1.53
N TYR A 51 11.06 16.03 -2.43
CA TYR A 51 10.51 14.81 -3.07
C TYR A 51 11.57 14.06 -3.88
N LYS A 52 12.44 14.77 -4.61
CA LYS A 52 13.57 14.13 -5.33
C LYS A 52 14.55 13.45 -4.39
N THR A 53 14.83 14.06 -3.23
CA THR A 53 15.73 13.48 -2.23
C THR A 53 15.13 12.19 -1.67
N TYR A 54 13.86 12.19 -1.28
CA TYR A 54 13.15 10.96 -0.85
C TYR A 54 13.14 9.88 -1.89
N GLN A 55 12.97 10.22 -3.17
CA GLN A 55 13.00 9.24 -4.26
C GLN A 55 14.40 8.67 -4.53
N LYS A 56 15.46 9.48 -4.30
CA LYS A 56 16.85 9.02 -4.50
C LYS A 56 17.35 8.10 -3.38
N THR A 57 16.85 8.24 -2.17
CA THR A 57 17.26 7.41 -1.02
C THR A 57 16.67 6.00 -1.04
N ASP A 58 15.66 5.76 -1.86
CA ASP A 58 14.92 4.48 -1.92
C ASP A 58 15.17 3.74 -3.26
N VAL A 59 16.41 3.77 -3.74
CA VAL A 59 16.83 3.06 -4.95
C VAL A 59 17.62 1.80 -4.60
N ASN A 60 17.38 0.72 -5.36
CA ASN A 60 18.15 -0.51 -5.26
C ASN A 60 19.54 -0.36 -5.92
N SER A 61 20.34 -1.43 -5.88
CA SER A 61 21.67 -1.49 -6.51
C SER A 61 21.67 -1.22 -8.03
N LEU A 62 20.52 -1.34 -8.68
CA LEU A 62 20.32 -1.06 -10.11
C LEU A 62 19.78 0.35 -10.39
N GLY A 63 19.73 1.23 -9.38
CA GLY A 63 19.21 2.58 -9.52
C GLY A 63 17.68 2.67 -9.71
N GLN A 64 16.94 1.61 -9.40
CA GLN A 64 15.49 1.54 -9.55
C GLN A 64 14.81 1.84 -8.20
N THR A 65 13.77 2.67 -8.22
CA THR A 65 12.98 2.94 -7.01
C THR A 65 12.01 1.79 -6.71
N LYS A 66 11.68 1.56 -5.43
CA LYS A 66 10.64 0.60 -5.01
C LYS A 66 9.31 0.82 -5.75
N ASN A 67 8.93 2.07 -5.98
CA ASN A 67 7.72 2.39 -6.75
C ASN A 67 7.81 1.96 -8.21
N SER A 68 8.99 2.06 -8.83
CA SER A 68 9.23 1.57 -10.19
C SER A 68 9.09 0.05 -10.25
N ILE A 69 9.66 -0.66 -9.29
CA ILE A 69 9.57 -2.13 -9.19
C ILE A 69 8.10 -2.56 -9.00
N ARG A 70 7.40 -1.99 -8.00
CA ARG A 70 5.97 -2.27 -7.77
C ARG A 70 5.10 -2.04 -9.01
N LYS A 71 5.38 -0.98 -9.77
CA LYS A 71 4.68 -0.69 -11.03
C LYS A 71 4.95 -1.76 -12.08
N LYS A 72 6.19 -2.23 -12.23
CA LYS A 72 6.55 -3.32 -13.15
C LYS A 72 5.86 -4.63 -12.77
N SER A 73 5.84 -5.00 -11.49
CA SER A 73 5.17 -6.21 -10.99
C SER A 73 3.65 -6.16 -11.23
N ASN A 74 3.02 -4.99 -10.97
CA ASN A 74 1.60 -4.80 -11.25
C ASN A 74 1.28 -4.88 -12.76
N ASN A 75 2.15 -4.33 -13.61
CA ASN A 75 1.96 -4.41 -15.06
C ASN A 75 2.13 -5.85 -15.55
N TYR A 76 3.08 -6.60 -14.98
CA TYR A 76 3.28 -8.03 -15.27
C TYR A 76 2.04 -8.83 -14.88
N LEU A 77 1.53 -8.65 -13.66
CA LEU A 77 0.33 -9.30 -13.18
C LEU A 77 -0.90 -8.95 -14.05
N ASN A 78 -1.04 -7.69 -14.48
CA ASN A 78 -2.15 -7.29 -15.36
C ASN A 78 -2.07 -7.95 -16.74
N LYS A 79 -0.87 -8.26 -17.22
CA LYS A 79 -0.65 -8.84 -18.57
C LYS A 79 -0.72 -10.37 -18.58
N TYR A 80 -0.20 -11.01 -17.55
CA TYR A 80 0.04 -12.45 -17.53
C TYR A 80 -0.69 -13.20 -16.41
N GLY A 81 -1.23 -12.47 -15.44
CA GLY A 81 -1.92 -13.04 -14.28
C GLY A 81 -3.41 -12.70 -14.24
N THR A 82 -4.09 -13.24 -13.23
CA THR A 82 -5.49 -12.95 -12.95
C THR A 82 -5.58 -12.09 -11.72
N LYS A 83 -6.18 -10.89 -11.87
CA LYS A 83 -6.41 -10.00 -10.72
C LYS A 83 -7.56 -10.51 -9.86
N ILE A 84 -7.27 -10.80 -8.60
CA ILE A 84 -8.26 -11.25 -7.61
C ILE A 84 -8.52 -10.11 -6.62
N LYS A 85 -9.80 -9.80 -6.37
CA LYS A 85 -10.18 -8.77 -5.40
C LYS A 85 -9.73 -9.18 -3.99
N GLY A 86 -9.04 -8.30 -3.30
CA GLY A 86 -8.54 -8.57 -1.95
C GLY A 86 -7.14 -9.19 -1.90
N TYR A 87 -6.51 -9.42 -3.05
CA TYR A 87 -5.13 -9.89 -3.14
C TYR A 87 -4.14 -8.76 -3.39
N GLU A 88 -2.94 -8.92 -2.86
CA GLU A 88 -1.84 -7.96 -2.95
C GLU A 88 -0.54 -8.65 -3.38
N ILE A 89 0.37 -7.87 -3.96
CA ILE A 89 1.71 -8.33 -4.32
C ILE A 89 2.62 -8.15 -3.11
N HIS A 90 3.29 -9.24 -2.70
CA HIS A 90 4.37 -9.22 -1.72
C HIS A 90 5.70 -9.51 -2.41
N HIS A 91 6.65 -8.60 -2.32
CA HIS A 91 8.00 -8.76 -2.85
C HIS A 91 8.85 -9.49 -1.81
N CYS A 92 9.15 -10.77 -2.05
CA CYS A 92 9.93 -11.64 -1.16
C CYS A 92 11.40 -11.80 -1.58
N CYS A 93 11.75 -11.29 -2.75
CA CYS A 93 13.13 -11.19 -3.23
C CYS A 93 13.53 -9.72 -3.25
N THR A 94 14.81 -9.44 -3.15
CA THR A 94 15.33 -8.08 -3.23
C THR A 94 14.64 -7.31 -4.36
N TYR A 95 14.32 -6.04 -4.14
CA TYR A 95 13.66 -5.18 -5.15
C TYR A 95 14.48 -4.99 -6.45
N THR A 96 15.39 -5.93 -6.75
CA THR A 96 16.12 -6.03 -8.02
C THR A 96 15.36 -6.82 -9.07
N GLU A 97 14.43 -7.70 -8.65
CA GLU A 97 13.71 -8.61 -9.54
C GLU A 97 12.19 -8.32 -9.53
N PRO A 98 11.71 -7.38 -10.36
CA PRO A 98 10.32 -6.93 -10.33
C PRO A 98 9.29 -8.00 -10.72
N TYR A 99 9.74 -9.11 -11.28
CA TYR A 99 8.88 -10.20 -11.75
C TYR A 99 8.84 -11.39 -10.79
N LYS A 100 9.67 -11.37 -9.74
CA LYS A 100 9.64 -12.34 -8.64
C LYS A 100 8.81 -11.77 -7.50
N PHE A 101 7.65 -12.34 -7.27
CA PHE A 101 6.76 -11.90 -6.20
C PHE A 101 5.74 -12.97 -5.84
N ILE A 102 5.20 -12.84 -4.65
CA ILE A 102 4.07 -13.61 -4.14
C ILE A 102 2.80 -12.78 -4.34
N TYR A 103 1.74 -13.38 -4.88
CA TYR A 103 0.44 -12.76 -4.99
C TYR A 103 -0.52 -13.49 -4.07
N CYS A 104 -0.94 -12.85 -2.99
CA CYS A 104 -1.66 -13.47 -1.90
C CYS A 104 -2.77 -12.56 -1.34
N SER A 105 -3.64 -13.13 -0.50
CA SER A 105 -4.66 -12.36 0.21
C SER A 105 -4.04 -11.31 1.13
N LYS A 106 -4.81 -10.31 1.50
CA LYS A 106 -4.35 -9.27 2.47
C LYS A 106 -4.00 -9.86 3.81
N GLU A 107 -4.75 -10.84 4.25
CA GLU A 107 -4.53 -11.57 5.49
C GLU A 107 -3.17 -12.27 5.48
N MET A 108 -2.87 -12.99 4.39
CA MET A 108 -1.57 -13.63 4.18
C MET A 108 -0.44 -12.60 4.10
N HIS A 109 -0.65 -11.49 3.38
CA HIS A 109 0.32 -10.39 3.28
C HIS A 109 0.65 -9.80 4.66
N HIS A 110 -0.36 -9.57 5.52
CA HIS A 110 -0.17 -9.13 6.90
C HIS A 110 0.53 -10.18 7.76
N LEU A 111 0.21 -11.46 7.60
CA LEU A 111 0.86 -12.56 8.31
C LEU A 111 2.36 -12.60 8.00
N ILE A 112 2.73 -12.51 6.72
CA ILE A 112 4.13 -12.44 6.27
C ILE A 112 4.86 -11.27 6.95
N HIS A 113 4.32 -10.05 6.87
CA HIS A 113 4.96 -8.89 7.50
C HIS A 113 5.06 -9.00 9.02
N SER A 114 4.07 -9.58 9.68
CA SER A 114 4.10 -9.85 11.12
C SER A 114 5.22 -10.82 11.49
N TYR A 115 5.36 -11.91 10.72
CA TYR A 115 6.42 -12.90 10.89
C TYR A 115 7.80 -12.27 10.70
N LEU A 116 8.02 -11.53 9.60
CA LEU A 116 9.29 -10.86 9.34
C LEU A 116 9.68 -9.93 10.49
N LYS A 117 8.74 -9.13 10.97
CA LYS A 117 8.95 -8.23 12.11
C LYS A 117 9.30 -8.99 13.40
N GLN A 118 8.59 -10.08 13.71
CA GLN A 118 8.82 -10.90 14.91
C GLN A 118 10.21 -11.53 14.90
N HIS A 119 10.72 -11.90 13.73
CA HIS A 119 12.02 -12.56 13.57
C HIS A 119 13.16 -11.60 13.19
N ASN A 120 12.93 -10.27 13.23
CA ASN A 120 13.90 -9.24 12.82
C ASN A 120 14.47 -9.45 11.40
N ILE A 121 13.63 -9.96 10.49
CA ILE A 121 14.00 -10.14 9.09
C ILE A 121 13.66 -8.83 8.34
N ASP A 122 14.64 -8.31 7.57
CA ASP A 122 14.41 -7.14 6.76
C ASP A 122 13.44 -7.45 5.60
N ALA A 123 12.31 -6.76 5.57
CA ALA A 123 11.29 -6.94 4.54
C ALA A 123 11.76 -6.53 3.12
N ASP A 124 12.87 -5.80 3.02
CA ASP A 124 13.49 -5.41 1.75
C ASP A 124 14.59 -6.37 1.28
N SER A 125 14.95 -7.36 2.11
CA SER A 125 15.90 -8.43 1.77
C SER A 125 15.22 -9.58 1.01
N ASP A 126 16.01 -10.52 0.51
CA ASP A 126 15.50 -11.81 0.06
C ASP A 126 15.13 -12.67 1.27
N HIS A 127 13.86 -12.96 1.42
CA HIS A 127 13.31 -13.69 2.57
C HIS A 127 12.32 -14.79 2.18
N TYR A 128 12.30 -15.19 0.90
CA TYR A 128 11.37 -16.24 0.45
C TYR A 128 11.54 -17.55 1.21
N GLU A 129 12.78 -18.01 1.37
CA GLU A 129 13.07 -19.26 2.08
C GLU A 129 12.60 -19.25 3.55
N GLN A 130 12.63 -18.06 4.19
CA GLN A 130 12.19 -17.89 5.57
C GLN A 130 10.67 -17.93 5.72
N ILE A 131 9.92 -17.52 4.69
CA ILE A 131 8.45 -17.40 4.76
C ILE A 131 7.70 -18.52 4.03
N LYS A 132 8.37 -19.33 3.21
CA LYS A 132 7.69 -20.35 2.37
C LYS A 132 6.83 -21.34 3.17
N HIS A 133 7.19 -21.62 4.43
CA HIS A 133 6.40 -22.49 5.31
C HIS A 133 5.08 -21.86 5.81
N LEU A 134 4.88 -20.55 5.63
CA LEU A 134 3.64 -19.84 5.95
C LEU A 134 2.64 -19.87 4.78
N LEU A 135 3.12 -20.18 3.57
CA LEU A 135 2.33 -20.07 2.36
C LEU A 135 1.42 -21.29 2.19
N ASP A 136 0.19 -21.06 1.83
CA ASP A 136 -0.81 -22.07 1.54
C ASP A 136 -1.14 -22.14 0.03
N ASP A 137 -2.04 -23.05 -0.35
CA ASP A 137 -2.44 -23.28 -1.75
C ASP A 137 -3.19 -22.09 -2.38
N SER A 138 -3.58 -21.08 -1.60
CA SER A 138 -4.22 -19.86 -2.10
C SER A 138 -3.22 -18.83 -2.64
N VAL A 139 -1.93 -19.09 -2.47
CA VAL A 139 -0.85 -18.19 -2.85
C VAL A 139 -0.37 -18.47 -4.27
N PHE A 140 -0.22 -17.44 -5.08
CA PHE A 140 0.33 -17.54 -6.43
C PHE A 140 1.79 -17.07 -6.43
N LEU A 141 2.69 -17.96 -6.85
CA LEU A 141 4.12 -17.69 -6.96
C LEU A 141 4.46 -17.28 -8.39
N TYR A 142 5.14 -16.15 -8.55
CA TYR A 142 5.58 -15.65 -9.85
C TYR A 142 7.11 -15.64 -9.94
N ASN A 143 7.65 -16.51 -10.79
CA ASN A 143 9.08 -16.64 -11.09
C ASN A 143 9.99 -16.87 -9.86
N ILE A 144 9.46 -17.48 -8.80
CA ILE A 144 10.19 -17.80 -7.58
C ILE A 144 10.72 -19.22 -7.67
#